data_79199a4c255651e9b2addca8b095b262
#
_entry.id   79199a4c255651e9b2addca8b095b262
#
_cell.length_a   1.000
_cell.length_b   1.000
_cell.length_c   1.000
_cell.angle_alpha   90.00
_cell.angle_beta   90.00
_cell.angle_gamma   90.00
#
_symmetry.space_group_name_H-M   'P 1'
#
loop_
_entity.id
_entity.type
_entity.pdbx_description
1 polymer ?
#
loop_
_entity_poly.entity_id
_entity_poly.type
_entity_poly.pdbx_seq_one_letter_code
_entity_poly.pdbx_strand_id
1 'polypeptide(L)'
;MLRIPDTLFTEMSSAAQTALANLDNAARAREFNRSVADITGSFTKKTIKGKTYWYYQTRDPDGKPQQVYLGPESPLMQQLIGQRHEPDRSASATHLSRLAAAAVALGAGKIEPKHGRVIRRMAEYGFFRAGGVLAGTHAFLSYQNMLGIRWTHGDMTMDLDFAHPGKSVVMAFDKLVKVDVRTALESLQMGFIPVHGQARFKKKDEPDFDVDFLTNLKRAGDAPIKVDRLGISLQPLKFMELAFEHPAQTVVLLNDGPLVVSVPRPEIFAFHKLIVSQERKDNDHLKALKDAAQACALITYFLGNNVAALLDAHTHVTGRGSGWRKRVEAGLRQLDIEAPGQHVAERLRAAHLQVK
;
A
#
# COMPACT_ATOMS: atom_id res chain seq x y z
N MET A 1 24.43 18.94 -12.54
CA MET A 1 24.18 17.64 -11.88
C MET A 1 23.02 17.85 -10.92
N LEU A 2 21.90 17.15 -11.09
CA LEU A 2 20.78 17.21 -10.16
C LEU A 2 21.25 16.57 -8.83
N ARG A 3 21.07 17.27 -7.72
CA ARG A 3 21.45 16.80 -6.38
C ARG A 3 20.20 16.61 -5.52
N ILE A 4 20.29 15.66 -4.59
CA ILE A 4 19.32 15.51 -3.52
C ILE A 4 19.53 16.69 -2.56
N PRO A 5 18.48 17.39 -2.13
CA PRO A 5 18.63 18.57 -1.27
C PRO A 5 19.01 18.19 0.17
N ASP A 6 19.54 19.17 0.90
CA ASP A 6 19.98 18.95 2.27
C ASP A 6 18.82 18.75 3.26
N THR A 7 17.69 19.41 3.03
CA THR A 7 16.47 19.20 3.84
C THR A 7 15.59 18.15 3.17
N LEU A 8 15.48 16.97 3.77
CA LEU A 8 14.77 15.82 3.23
C LEU A 8 13.34 15.70 3.75
N PHE A 9 13.11 16.17 4.96
CA PHE A 9 11.80 16.18 5.61
C PHE A 9 11.75 17.26 6.68
N THR A 10 10.55 17.60 7.11
CA THR A 10 10.27 18.44 8.27
C THR A 10 9.35 17.69 9.23
N GLU A 11 9.54 17.86 10.53
CA GLU A 11 8.67 17.26 11.53
C GLU A 11 7.30 17.94 11.56
N MET A 12 6.25 17.17 11.75
CA MET A 12 4.93 17.70 12.05
C MET A 12 4.86 18.14 13.52
N SER A 13 3.95 19.06 13.83
CA SER A 13 3.71 19.46 15.20
C SER A 13 3.27 18.27 16.08
N SER A 14 3.57 18.31 17.38
CA SER A 14 3.13 17.27 18.32
C SER A 14 1.61 17.06 18.30
N ALA A 15 0.83 18.13 18.06
CA ALA A 15 -0.62 18.04 17.90
C ALA A 15 -1.01 17.23 16.66
N ALA A 16 -0.32 17.42 15.52
CA ALA A 16 -0.54 16.65 14.31
C ALA A 16 -0.17 15.17 14.50
N GLN A 17 0.97 14.89 15.13
CA GLN A 17 1.42 13.53 15.44
C GLN A 17 0.43 12.80 16.35
N THR A 18 -0.06 13.47 17.40
CA THR A 18 -1.10 12.92 18.30
C THR A 18 -2.41 12.65 17.56
N ALA A 19 -2.86 13.57 16.69
CA ALA A 19 -4.07 13.37 15.90
C ALA A 19 -3.94 12.19 14.94
N LEU A 20 -2.79 12.02 14.30
CA LEU A 20 -2.48 10.89 13.43
C LEU A 20 -2.44 9.56 14.19
N ALA A 21 -1.83 9.52 15.38
CA ALA A 21 -1.79 8.32 16.22
C ALA A 21 -3.20 7.89 16.66
N ASN A 22 -4.03 8.83 17.08
CA ASN A 22 -5.42 8.57 17.44
C ASN A 22 -6.23 8.04 16.24
N LEU A 23 -6.04 8.64 15.08
CA LEU A 23 -6.69 8.20 13.85
C LEU A 23 -6.25 6.79 13.44
N ASP A 24 -4.94 6.51 13.47
CA ASP A 24 -4.39 5.20 13.11
C ASP A 24 -4.93 4.10 14.02
N ASN A 25 -4.92 4.32 15.33
CA ASN A 25 -5.46 3.39 16.31
C ASN A 25 -6.96 3.11 16.07
N ALA A 26 -7.77 4.15 15.89
CA ALA A 26 -9.21 4.01 15.67
C ALA A 26 -9.52 3.33 14.32
N ALA A 27 -8.77 3.65 13.26
CA ALA A 27 -8.97 3.06 11.95
C ALA A 27 -8.56 1.58 11.92
N ARG A 28 -7.45 1.21 12.55
CA ARG A 28 -7.01 -0.19 12.67
C ARG A 28 -7.96 -1.01 13.52
N ALA A 29 -8.43 -0.49 14.65
CA ALA A 29 -9.43 -1.15 15.48
C ALA A 29 -10.71 -1.45 14.68
N ARG A 30 -11.18 -0.47 13.89
CA ARG A 30 -12.32 -0.67 12.99
C ARG A 30 -12.04 -1.71 11.92
N GLU A 31 -10.84 -1.67 11.28
CA GLU A 31 -10.50 -2.64 10.24
C GLU A 31 -10.40 -4.06 10.81
N PHE A 32 -9.85 -4.23 12.01
CA PHE A 32 -9.78 -5.51 12.71
C PHE A 32 -11.18 -6.08 13.01
N ASN A 33 -12.13 -5.22 13.41
CA ASN A 33 -13.51 -5.60 13.71
C ASN A 33 -14.42 -5.67 12.47
N ARG A 34 -13.90 -5.45 11.27
CA ARG A 34 -14.69 -5.56 10.03
C ARG A 34 -15.20 -6.98 9.84
N SER A 35 -16.47 -7.07 9.48
CA SER A 35 -17.17 -8.32 9.20
C SER A 35 -17.67 -8.36 7.75
N VAL A 36 -18.22 -9.50 7.34
CA VAL A 36 -18.92 -9.66 6.03
C VAL A 36 -19.99 -8.59 5.83
N ALA A 37 -20.59 -8.10 6.92
CA ALA A 37 -21.61 -7.05 6.87
C ALA A 37 -21.08 -5.69 6.40
N ASP A 38 -19.77 -5.46 6.41
CA ASP A 38 -19.13 -4.21 5.95
C ASP A 38 -18.82 -4.19 4.44
N ILE A 39 -19.01 -5.32 3.75
CA ILE A 39 -18.81 -5.42 2.30
C ILE A 39 -19.92 -4.65 1.59
N THR A 40 -19.61 -3.99 0.48
CA THR A 40 -20.59 -3.27 -0.35
C THR A 40 -21.58 -4.25 -0.98
N GLY A 41 -22.86 -4.13 -0.67
CA GLY A 41 -23.93 -5.01 -1.16
C GLY A 41 -25.10 -5.07 -0.19
N SER A 42 -26.00 -6.03 -0.36
CA SER A 42 -27.15 -6.22 0.50
C SER A 42 -27.42 -7.69 0.80
N PHE A 43 -27.90 -7.98 2.00
CA PHE A 43 -28.42 -9.29 2.33
C PHE A 43 -29.82 -9.46 1.73
N THR A 44 -30.04 -10.57 1.04
CA THR A 44 -31.35 -10.95 0.50
C THR A 44 -31.71 -12.36 0.95
N LYS A 45 -32.97 -12.60 1.18
CA LYS A 45 -33.48 -13.92 1.58
C LYS A 45 -34.32 -14.56 0.49
N LYS A 46 -34.24 -15.86 0.35
CA LYS A 46 -35.14 -16.68 -0.50
C LYS A 46 -35.71 -17.82 0.31
N THR A 47 -37.00 -18.03 0.19
CA THR A 47 -37.65 -19.18 0.80
C THR A 47 -37.87 -20.26 -0.25
N ILE A 48 -37.27 -21.43 -0.03
CA ILE A 48 -37.34 -22.57 -0.94
C ILE A 48 -37.87 -23.76 -0.12
N LYS A 49 -38.99 -24.32 -0.51
CA LYS A 49 -39.61 -25.47 0.19
C LYS A 49 -39.76 -25.24 1.70
N GLY A 50 -40.21 -24.04 2.08
CA GLY A 50 -40.44 -23.67 3.48
C GLY A 50 -39.19 -23.37 4.31
N LYS A 51 -38.02 -23.46 3.74
CA LYS A 51 -36.72 -23.10 4.40
C LYS A 51 -36.19 -21.79 3.86
N THR A 52 -35.74 -20.91 4.75
CA THR A 52 -35.12 -19.61 4.40
C THR A 52 -33.62 -19.76 4.21
N TYR A 53 -33.16 -19.20 3.12
CA TYR A 53 -31.74 -19.17 2.73
C TYR A 53 -31.33 -17.72 2.49
N TRP A 54 -30.13 -17.37 2.92
CA TRP A 54 -29.56 -16.04 2.77
C TRP A 54 -28.55 -15.98 1.66
N TYR A 55 -28.58 -14.87 0.94
CA TYR A 55 -27.69 -14.52 -0.15
C TYR A 55 -27.14 -13.13 0.10
N TYR A 56 -25.89 -12.90 -0.31
CA TYR A 56 -25.32 -11.58 -0.40
C TYR A 56 -25.39 -11.12 -1.85
N GLN A 57 -26.04 -9.99 -2.07
CA GLN A 57 -26.24 -9.42 -3.40
C GLN A 57 -25.33 -8.22 -3.60
N THR A 58 -24.51 -8.27 -4.64
CA THR A 58 -23.70 -7.15 -5.14
C THR A 58 -24.16 -6.82 -6.55
N ARG A 59 -23.62 -5.75 -7.12
CA ARG A 59 -23.74 -5.46 -8.55
C ARG A 59 -22.36 -5.54 -9.18
N ASP A 60 -22.29 -6.16 -10.35
CA ASP A 60 -21.09 -6.09 -11.20
C ASP A 60 -20.97 -4.68 -11.84
N PRO A 61 -19.88 -4.38 -12.57
CA PRO A 61 -19.68 -3.10 -13.22
C PRO A 61 -20.76 -2.75 -14.25
N ASP A 62 -21.37 -3.77 -14.87
CA ASP A 62 -22.46 -3.62 -15.83
C ASP A 62 -23.82 -3.41 -15.13
N GLY A 63 -23.83 -3.31 -13.81
CA GLY A 63 -25.02 -3.12 -12.99
C GLY A 63 -25.85 -4.38 -12.77
N LYS A 64 -25.41 -5.55 -13.28
CA LYS A 64 -26.12 -6.82 -13.10
C LYS A 64 -25.97 -7.33 -11.67
N PRO A 65 -27.06 -7.77 -11.03
CA PRO A 65 -27.00 -8.32 -9.69
C PRO A 65 -26.26 -9.65 -9.69
N GLN A 66 -25.23 -9.74 -8.86
CA GLN A 66 -24.56 -10.99 -8.51
C GLN A 66 -24.98 -11.42 -7.12
N GLN A 67 -25.28 -12.71 -6.95
CA GLN A 67 -25.70 -13.27 -5.68
C GLN A 67 -24.74 -14.36 -5.24
N VAL A 68 -24.25 -14.25 -4.00
CA VAL A 68 -23.44 -15.27 -3.34
C VAL A 68 -24.31 -15.93 -2.26
N TYR A 69 -24.40 -17.26 -2.32
CA TYR A 69 -25.11 -18.03 -1.30
C TYR A 69 -24.31 -18.02 0.01
N LEU A 70 -24.94 -17.62 1.12
CA LEU A 70 -24.31 -17.53 2.43
C LEU A 70 -24.67 -18.72 3.35
N GLY A 71 -25.84 -19.31 3.17
CA GLY A 71 -26.29 -20.43 3.99
C GLY A 71 -27.76 -20.36 4.37
N PRO A 72 -28.24 -21.39 5.12
CA PRO A 72 -29.60 -21.37 5.69
C PRO A 72 -29.67 -20.36 6.82
N GLU A 73 -30.89 -19.97 7.14
CA GLU A 73 -31.16 -19.13 8.31
C GLU A 73 -30.64 -19.81 9.58
N SER A 74 -29.88 -19.08 10.36
CA SER A 74 -29.28 -19.54 11.62
C SER A 74 -29.07 -18.36 12.57
N PRO A 75 -28.90 -18.61 13.89
CA PRO A 75 -28.55 -17.55 14.83
C PRO A 75 -27.30 -16.75 14.43
N LEU A 76 -26.28 -17.41 13.91
CA LEU A 76 -25.08 -16.75 13.37
C LEU A 76 -25.40 -15.83 12.19
N MET A 77 -26.28 -16.28 11.28
CA MET A 77 -26.68 -15.48 10.12
C MET A 77 -27.48 -14.24 10.57
N GLN A 78 -28.39 -14.39 11.54
CA GLN A 78 -29.14 -13.27 12.11
C GLN A 78 -28.20 -12.26 12.81
N GLN A 79 -27.19 -12.75 13.53
CA GLN A 79 -26.18 -11.90 14.14
C GLN A 79 -25.38 -11.09 13.09
N LEU A 80 -24.94 -11.73 11.99
CA LEU A 80 -24.23 -11.05 10.90
C LEU A 80 -25.07 -9.97 10.22
N ILE A 81 -26.36 -10.24 10.02
CA ILE A 81 -27.29 -9.29 9.43
C ILE A 81 -27.56 -8.14 10.39
N GLY A 82 -27.77 -8.45 11.68
CA GLY A 82 -27.98 -7.45 12.75
C GLY A 82 -26.81 -6.49 12.87
N GLN A 83 -25.59 -7.00 12.82
CA GLN A 83 -24.38 -6.19 12.87
C GLN A 83 -24.29 -5.14 11.76
N ARG A 84 -24.93 -5.34 10.60
CA ARG A 84 -24.97 -4.34 9.53
C ARG A 84 -25.86 -3.15 9.86
N HIS A 85 -26.90 -3.37 10.65
CA HIS A 85 -27.92 -2.37 10.98
C HIS A 85 -27.65 -1.66 12.31
N GLU A 86 -26.53 -1.96 12.99
CA GLU A 86 -26.22 -1.32 14.27
C GLU A 86 -25.89 0.17 14.10
N PRO A 87 -26.51 1.05 14.92
CA PRO A 87 -26.28 2.50 14.90
C PRO A 87 -24.80 2.87 15.15
N ASP A 88 -24.09 2.01 15.86
CA ASP A 88 -22.67 2.23 16.24
C ASP A 88 -21.72 2.32 15.03
N ARG A 89 -22.07 1.75 13.90
CA ARG A 89 -21.27 1.83 12.67
C ARG A 89 -21.29 3.21 12.04
N SER A 90 -22.43 3.86 12.04
CA SER A 90 -22.56 5.25 11.58
C SER A 90 -21.78 6.18 12.52
N ALA A 91 -21.88 5.96 13.83
CA ALA A 91 -21.12 6.70 14.84
C ALA A 91 -19.62 6.50 14.69
N SER A 92 -19.16 5.26 14.46
CA SER A 92 -17.75 4.93 14.23
C SER A 92 -17.21 5.57 12.93
N ALA A 93 -17.99 5.56 11.85
CA ALA A 93 -17.60 6.21 10.58
C ALA A 93 -17.50 7.73 10.77
N THR A 94 -18.46 8.34 11.45
CA THR A 94 -18.47 9.77 11.77
C THR A 94 -17.29 10.15 12.67
N HIS A 95 -16.98 9.32 13.66
CA HIS A 95 -15.81 9.51 14.54
C HIS A 95 -14.51 9.51 13.75
N LEU A 96 -14.29 8.51 12.90
CA LEU A 96 -13.10 8.44 12.03
C LEU A 96 -13.00 9.64 11.08
N SER A 97 -14.11 10.09 10.52
CA SER A 97 -14.13 11.28 9.65
C SER A 97 -13.72 12.54 10.41
N ARG A 98 -14.15 12.70 11.68
CA ARG A 98 -13.74 13.82 12.54
C ARG A 98 -12.25 13.76 12.86
N LEU A 99 -11.72 12.58 13.22
CA LEU A 99 -10.28 12.40 13.48
C LEU A 99 -9.45 12.71 12.23
N ALA A 100 -9.90 12.24 11.06
CA ALA A 100 -9.24 12.52 9.79
C ALA A 100 -9.26 14.03 9.46
N ALA A 101 -10.39 14.70 9.64
CA ALA A 101 -10.50 16.15 9.43
C ALA A 101 -9.57 16.93 10.36
N ALA A 102 -9.48 16.54 11.64
CA ALA A 102 -8.56 17.14 12.60
C ALA A 102 -7.09 16.95 12.19
N ALA A 103 -6.71 15.73 11.81
CA ALA A 103 -5.35 15.45 11.33
C ALA A 103 -5.00 16.28 10.08
N VAL A 104 -5.92 16.39 9.12
CA VAL A 104 -5.72 17.22 7.91
C VAL A 104 -5.57 18.70 8.26
N ALA A 105 -6.42 19.23 9.16
CA ALA A 105 -6.35 20.61 9.61
C ALA A 105 -5.01 20.93 10.29
N LEU A 106 -4.42 19.96 10.96
CA LEU A 106 -3.09 20.05 11.58
C LEU A 106 -1.95 19.75 10.61
N GLY A 107 -2.29 19.43 9.38
CA GLY A 107 -1.32 19.33 8.32
C GLY A 107 -0.96 17.91 7.88
N ALA A 108 -1.73 16.88 8.21
CA ALA A 108 -1.51 15.55 7.65
C ALA A 108 -1.67 15.52 6.12
N GLY A 109 -0.82 14.72 5.46
CA GLY A 109 -0.82 14.57 4.02
C GLY A 109 -2.02 13.78 3.51
N LYS A 110 -2.64 14.22 2.42
CA LYS A 110 -3.71 13.51 1.70
C LYS A 110 -3.18 12.95 0.39
N ILE A 111 -3.73 11.81 -0.01
CA ILE A 111 -3.51 11.26 -1.34
C ILE A 111 -4.33 12.07 -2.37
N GLU A 112 -3.77 12.29 -3.55
CA GLU A 112 -4.45 12.96 -4.64
C GLU A 112 -5.79 12.27 -4.97
N PRO A 113 -6.87 13.03 -5.23
CA PRO A 113 -8.22 12.48 -5.38
C PRO A 113 -8.36 11.36 -6.40
N LYS A 114 -7.72 11.48 -7.57
CA LYS A 114 -7.80 10.46 -8.62
C LYS A 114 -7.11 9.14 -8.20
N HIS A 115 -5.95 9.22 -7.55
CA HIS A 115 -5.25 8.05 -7.01
C HIS A 115 -6.01 7.46 -5.83
N GLY A 116 -6.54 8.31 -4.95
CA GLY A 116 -7.35 7.89 -3.81
C GLY A 116 -8.58 7.07 -4.20
N ARG A 117 -9.25 7.42 -5.32
CA ARG A 117 -10.38 6.65 -5.84
C ARG A 117 -9.97 5.23 -6.21
N VAL A 118 -8.82 5.05 -6.86
CA VAL A 118 -8.30 3.72 -7.23
C VAL A 118 -7.92 2.93 -5.98
N ILE A 119 -7.17 3.54 -5.06
CA ILE A 119 -6.74 2.88 -3.81
C ILE A 119 -7.95 2.43 -2.99
N ARG A 120 -8.97 3.29 -2.86
CA ARG A 120 -10.24 2.96 -2.19
C ARG A 120 -10.91 1.76 -2.85
N ARG A 121 -11.03 1.77 -4.17
CA ARG A 121 -11.66 0.68 -4.91
C ARG A 121 -10.90 -0.65 -4.74
N MET A 122 -9.58 -0.63 -4.75
CA MET A 122 -8.79 -1.83 -4.46
C MET A 122 -9.06 -2.37 -3.06
N ALA A 123 -9.16 -1.51 -2.06
CA ALA A 123 -9.49 -1.90 -0.69
C ALA A 123 -10.90 -2.49 -0.55
N GLU A 124 -11.89 -1.89 -1.22
CA GLU A 124 -13.28 -2.37 -1.24
C GLU A 124 -13.40 -3.77 -1.85
N TYR A 125 -12.62 -4.05 -2.89
CA TYR A 125 -12.54 -5.37 -3.52
C TYR A 125 -11.63 -6.35 -2.78
N GLY A 126 -11.09 -5.96 -1.61
CA GLY A 126 -10.35 -6.86 -0.73
C GLY A 126 -8.87 -7.06 -1.11
N PHE A 127 -8.31 -6.26 -2.01
CA PHE A 127 -6.94 -6.41 -2.50
C PHE A 127 -5.91 -6.47 -1.36
N PHE A 128 -5.96 -5.54 -0.41
CA PHE A 128 -5.03 -5.51 0.73
C PHE A 128 -5.23 -6.70 1.68
N ARG A 129 -6.46 -7.18 1.87
CA ARG A 129 -6.76 -8.37 2.67
C ARG A 129 -6.28 -9.66 2.02
N ALA A 130 -6.26 -9.70 0.68
CA ALA A 130 -5.70 -10.81 -0.07
C ALA A 130 -4.17 -10.84 -0.06
N GLY A 131 -3.51 -9.92 0.67
CA GLY A 131 -2.06 -9.81 0.76
C GLY A 131 -1.44 -8.82 -0.22
N GLY A 132 -2.27 -7.98 -0.85
CA GLY A 132 -1.81 -6.89 -1.67
C GLY A 132 -1.19 -5.76 -0.85
N VAL A 133 -0.26 -5.05 -1.46
CA VAL A 133 0.53 -3.98 -0.85
C VAL A 133 0.51 -2.76 -1.77
N LEU A 134 0.28 -1.59 -1.21
CA LEU A 134 0.51 -0.32 -1.90
C LEU A 134 2.02 -0.10 -1.97
N ALA A 135 2.56 0.09 -3.17
CA ALA A 135 3.99 0.15 -3.42
C ALA A 135 4.41 1.51 -4.01
N GLY A 136 5.61 1.59 -4.54
CA GLY A 136 6.12 2.76 -5.25
C GLY A 136 6.07 4.05 -4.44
N THR A 137 5.86 5.16 -5.13
CA THR A 137 5.84 6.48 -4.50
C THR A 137 4.65 6.66 -3.54
N HIS A 138 3.53 5.97 -3.75
CA HIS A 138 2.40 6.06 -2.83
C HIS A 138 2.66 5.39 -1.48
N ALA A 139 3.48 4.33 -1.42
CA ALA A 139 3.99 3.82 -0.16
C ALA A 139 4.86 4.88 0.55
N PHE A 140 5.78 5.51 -0.18
CA PHE A 140 6.61 6.59 0.36
C PHE A 140 5.78 7.77 0.89
N LEU A 141 4.75 8.20 0.15
CA LEU A 141 3.83 9.24 0.60
C LEU A 141 3.08 8.86 1.87
N SER A 142 2.69 7.59 2.01
CA SER A 142 1.95 7.13 3.19
C SER A 142 2.81 7.18 4.46
N TYR A 143 4.14 7.08 4.34
CA TYR A 143 5.05 7.16 5.47
C TYR A 143 5.09 8.56 6.11
N GLN A 144 4.72 9.63 5.42
CA GLN A 144 4.64 10.96 6.05
C GLN A 144 3.76 10.94 7.28
N ASN A 145 2.53 10.46 7.12
CA ASN A 145 1.58 10.39 8.22
C ASN A 145 1.98 9.32 9.26
N MET A 146 2.55 8.21 8.80
CA MET A 146 3.00 7.12 9.67
C MET A 146 4.16 7.54 10.58
N LEU A 147 5.07 8.37 10.07
CA LEU A 147 6.29 8.80 10.76
C LEU A 147 6.16 10.20 11.39
N GLY A 148 5.04 10.89 11.18
CA GLY A 148 4.80 12.22 11.73
C GLY A 148 5.64 13.33 11.10
N ILE A 149 5.95 13.21 9.81
CA ILE A 149 6.82 14.12 9.06
C ILE A 149 6.19 14.54 7.72
N ARG A 150 6.82 15.50 7.04
CA ARG A 150 6.53 15.87 5.65
C ARG A 150 7.79 15.75 4.83
N TRP A 151 7.67 15.04 3.72
CA TRP A 151 8.75 14.98 2.73
C TRP A 151 8.89 16.32 2.03
N THR A 152 10.12 16.71 1.73
CA THR A 152 10.39 17.89 0.91
C THR A 152 10.61 17.54 -0.56
N HIS A 153 10.88 16.27 -0.86
CA HIS A 153 11.21 15.78 -2.20
C HIS A 153 10.80 14.31 -2.39
N GLY A 154 10.76 13.88 -3.66
CA GLY A 154 10.51 12.48 -4.02
C GLY A 154 9.05 12.07 -3.98
N ASP A 155 8.14 13.02 -3.78
CA ASP A 155 6.70 12.82 -3.58
C ASP A 155 5.86 12.90 -4.87
N MET A 156 6.41 13.47 -5.95
CA MET A 156 5.70 13.60 -7.22
C MET A 156 5.60 12.27 -7.97
N THR A 157 4.38 11.89 -8.34
CA THR A 157 4.12 10.71 -9.16
C THR A 157 2.80 10.79 -9.90
N MET A 158 2.77 10.22 -11.11
CA MET A 158 1.55 9.95 -11.88
C MET A 158 1.20 8.47 -11.84
N ASP A 159 2.18 7.60 -11.52
CA ASP A 159 2.01 6.16 -11.48
C ASP A 159 1.46 5.71 -10.13
N LEU A 160 0.64 4.68 -10.14
CA LEU A 160 0.10 4.03 -8.95
C LEU A 160 0.50 2.55 -8.96
N ASP A 161 1.39 2.18 -8.06
CA ASP A 161 1.95 0.84 -7.97
C ASP A 161 1.25 0.01 -6.89
N PHE A 162 0.73 -1.15 -7.28
CA PHE A 162 0.27 -2.19 -6.37
C PHE A 162 1.15 -3.42 -6.51
N ALA A 163 1.47 -4.06 -5.39
CA ALA A 163 2.25 -5.28 -5.40
C ALA A 163 1.50 -6.43 -4.72
N HIS A 164 1.68 -7.66 -5.22
CA HIS A 164 1.07 -8.85 -4.64
C HIS A 164 2.03 -10.05 -4.77
N PRO A 165 2.20 -10.90 -3.73
CA PRO A 165 3.15 -12.01 -3.78
C PRO A 165 2.77 -13.14 -4.76
N GLY A 166 1.61 -13.07 -5.40
CA GLY A 166 1.11 -14.05 -6.36
C GLY A 166 0.69 -15.40 -5.74
N LYS A 167 0.99 -15.63 -4.47
CA LYS A 167 0.54 -16.81 -3.72
C LYS A 167 -0.74 -16.47 -2.96
N SER A 168 -1.60 -17.47 -2.77
CA SER A 168 -2.71 -17.35 -1.83
C SER A 168 -2.15 -17.15 -0.43
N VAL A 169 -2.26 -15.94 0.12
CA VAL A 169 -2.28 -15.77 1.55
C VAL A 169 -3.63 -16.34 1.97
N VAL A 170 -3.61 -17.51 2.61
CA VAL A 170 -4.82 -18.12 3.15
C VAL A 170 -5.24 -17.30 4.36
N MET A 171 -6.05 -16.30 4.12
CA MET A 171 -6.83 -15.67 5.17
C MET A 171 -8.09 -16.49 5.38
N ALA A 172 -8.44 -16.77 6.62
CA ALA A 172 -9.55 -17.66 7.02
C ALA A 172 -10.96 -17.19 6.54
N PHE A 173 -11.06 -16.12 5.79
CA PHE A 173 -12.31 -15.53 5.30
C PHE A 173 -12.66 -15.89 3.85
N ASP A 174 -11.90 -16.75 3.13
CA ASP A 174 -11.70 -16.42 1.73
C ASP A 174 -11.97 -17.45 0.65
N LYS A 175 -12.82 -18.39 0.88
CA LYS A 175 -13.37 -19.14 -0.27
C LYS A 175 -14.45 -18.36 -1.05
N LEU A 176 -14.98 -17.28 -0.49
CA LEU A 176 -16.16 -16.57 -1.03
C LEU A 176 -15.85 -15.21 -1.68
N VAL A 177 -14.74 -14.57 -1.38
CA VAL A 177 -14.40 -13.27 -1.95
C VAL A 177 -13.35 -13.44 -3.04
N LYS A 178 -13.80 -13.44 -4.29
CA LYS A 178 -12.94 -13.32 -5.45
C LYS A 178 -12.51 -11.85 -5.55
N VAL A 179 -11.23 -11.59 -5.41
CA VAL A 179 -10.67 -10.25 -5.64
C VAL A 179 -10.52 -10.07 -7.15
N ASP A 180 -11.49 -9.47 -7.80
CA ASP A 180 -11.42 -9.17 -9.22
C ASP A 180 -10.96 -7.73 -9.42
N VAL A 181 -9.65 -7.57 -9.54
CA VAL A 181 -8.99 -6.26 -9.73
C VAL A 181 -9.40 -5.61 -11.04
N ARG A 182 -9.59 -6.38 -12.10
CA ARG A 182 -10.05 -5.87 -13.38
C ARG A 182 -11.44 -5.25 -13.26
N THR A 183 -12.38 -6.01 -12.70
CA THR A 183 -13.73 -5.53 -12.41
C THR A 183 -13.70 -4.30 -11.50
N ALA A 184 -12.80 -4.26 -10.51
CA ALA A 184 -12.63 -3.10 -9.64
C ALA A 184 -12.24 -1.84 -10.43
N LEU A 185 -11.28 -1.93 -11.34
CA LEU A 185 -10.86 -0.79 -12.19
C LEU A 185 -11.94 -0.36 -13.17
N GLU A 186 -12.60 -1.31 -13.84
CA GLU A 186 -13.70 -1.04 -14.76
C GLU A 186 -14.86 -0.33 -14.05
N SER A 187 -15.19 -0.73 -12.81
CA SER A 187 -16.26 -0.11 -12.02
C SER A 187 -16.02 1.35 -11.64
N LEU A 188 -14.79 1.84 -11.73
CA LEU A 188 -14.47 3.26 -11.52
C LEU A 188 -14.96 4.16 -12.65
N GLN A 189 -15.21 3.62 -13.84
CA GLN A 189 -15.59 4.35 -15.05
C GLN A 189 -14.60 5.49 -15.38
N MET A 190 -13.32 5.29 -15.06
CA MET A 190 -12.24 6.25 -15.29
C MET A 190 -11.54 6.05 -16.65
N GLY A 191 -12.00 5.11 -17.47
CA GLY A 191 -11.43 4.86 -18.79
C GLY A 191 -10.11 4.10 -18.79
N PHE A 192 -9.85 3.28 -17.78
CA PHE A 192 -8.68 2.41 -17.75
C PHE A 192 -8.74 1.32 -18.80
N ILE A 193 -7.67 1.18 -19.58
CA ILE A 193 -7.48 0.12 -20.57
C ILE A 193 -6.29 -0.76 -20.17
N PRO A 194 -6.41 -2.09 -20.25
CA PRO A 194 -5.32 -2.99 -19.93
C PRO A 194 -4.24 -2.93 -21.03
N VAL A 195 -2.99 -2.87 -20.63
CA VAL A 195 -1.82 -2.95 -21.49
C VAL A 195 -0.81 -3.93 -20.89
N HIS A 196 0.20 -4.31 -21.67
CA HIS A 196 1.31 -5.15 -21.20
C HIS A 196 0.84 -6.44 -20.49
N GLY A 197 0.07 -7.27 -21.20
CA GLY A 197 -0.41 -8.55 -20.67
C GLY A 197 -1.38 -8.44 -19.48
N GLN A 198 -2.06 -7.29 -19.32
CA GLN A 198 -2.96 -6.97 -18.20
C GLN A 198 -2.26 -6.81 -16.84
N ALA A 199 -0.95 -6.57 -16.82
CA ALA A 199 -0.22 -6.21 -15.59
C ALA A 199 -0.17 -4.70 -15.35
N ARG A 200 -0.50 -3.91 -16.38
CA ARG A 200 -0.58 -2.45 -16.34
C ARG A 200 -1.91 -2.00 -16.93
N PHE A 201 -2.45 -0.93 -16.40
CA PHE A 201 -3.64 -0.26 -16.92
C PHE A 201 -3.32 1.22 -17.11
N LYS A 202 -3.63 1.73 -18.31
CA LYS A 202 -3.46 3.14 -18.67
C LYS A 202 -4.81 3.84 -18.69
N LYS A 203 -4.84 5.08 -18.23
CA LYS A 203 -6.02 5.92 -18.39
C LYS A 203 -6.05 6.50 -19.81
N LYS A 204 -7.13 6.28 -20.55
CA LYS A 204 -7.22 6.60 -21.98
C LYS A 204 -7.01 8.08 -22.29
N ASP A 205 -7.59 8.96 -21.50
CA ASP A 205 -7.57 10.42 -21.64
C ASP A 205 -6.43 11.09 -20.84
N GLU A 206 -5.63 10.33 -20.09
CA GLU A 206 -4.49 10.79 -19.30
C GLU A 206 -3.37 9.73 -19.36
N PRO A 207 -2.61 9.67 -20.48
CA PRO A 207 -1.67 8.58 -20.75
C PRO A 207 -0.52 8.42 -19.75
N ASP A 208 -0.25 9.47 -18.96
CA ASP A 208 0.77 9.45 -17.91
C ASP A 208 0.25 8.85 -16.60
N PHE A 209 -1.06 8.60 -16.49
CA PHE A 209 -1.64 7.94 -15.33
C PHE A 209 -1.70 6.42 -15.56
N ASP A 210 -0.71 5.72 -15.01
CA ASP A 210 -0.61 4.27 -15.04
C ASP A 210 -0.99 3.65 -13.68
N VAL A 211 -1.60 2.46 -13.75
CA VAL A 211 -1.80 1.59 -12.59
C VAL A 211 -1.09 0.28 -12.86
N ASP A 212 -0.02 0.03 -12.11
CA ASP A 212 0.84 -1.14 -12.25
C ASP A 212 0.59 -2.18 -11.15
N PHE A 213 0.54 -3.46 -11.58
CA PHE A 213 0.43 -4.60 -10.67
C PHE A 213 1.70 -5.43 -10.73
N LEU A 214 2.43 -5.46 -9.62
CA LEU A 214 3.79 -5.93 -9.52
C LEU A 214 3.89 -7.22 -8.67
N THR A 215 4.90 -8.04 -8.94
CA THR A 215 5.27 -9.19 -8.11
C THR A 215 6.78 -9.41 -8.11
N ASN A 216 7.25 -10.32 -7.26
CA ASN A 216 8.67 -10.66 -7.24
C ASN A 216 9.07 -11.51 -8.45
N LEU A 217 10.24 -11.20 -9.02
CA LEU A 217 10.85 -11.97 -10.09
C LEU A 217 11.22 -13.36 -9.58
N LYS A 218 10.80 -14.38 -10.31
CA LYS A 218 11.14 -15.78 -10.10
C LYS A 218 12.06 -16.27 -11.21
N ARG A 219 12.59 -17.49 -11.07
CA ARG A 219 13.43 -18.14 -12.10
C ARG A 219 12.74 -18.32 -13.46
N ALA A 220 11.40 -18.21 -13.50
CA ALA A 220 10.60 -18.38 -14.72
C ALA A 220 10.71 -17.21 -15.73
N GLY A 221 11.45 -16.14 -15.38
CA GLY A 221 11.61 -14.98 -16.26
C GLY A 221 10.77 -13.76 -15.85
N ASP A 222 10.77 -12.74 -16.72
CA ASP A 222 10.17 -11.42 -16.48
C ASP A 222 8.81 -11.20 -17.18
N ALA A 223 8.30 -12.24 -17.84
CA ALA A 223 6.98 -12.17 -18.46
C ALA A 223 5.86 -12.01 -17.40
N PRO A 224 4.79 -11.24 -17.68
CA PRO A 224 3.68 -11.09 -16.76
C PRO A 224 3.06 -12.43 -16.34
N ILE A 225 2.85 -12.59 -15.05
CA ILE A 225 2.32 -13.82 -14.44
C ILE A 225 0.82 -13.66 -14.20
N LYS A 226 0.01 -14.47 -14.88
CA LYS A 226 -1.45 -14.47 -14.68
C LYS A 226 -1.81 -15.00 -13.30
N VAL A 227 -2.67 -14.28 -12.59
CA VAL A 227 -3.21 -14.66 -11.28
C VAL A 227 -4.74 -14.66 -11.35
N ASP A 228 -5.31 -15.83 -11.63
CA ASP A 228 -6.74 -15.98 -11.89
C ASP A 228 -7.64 -15.48 -10.75
N ARG A 229 -7.17 -15.58 -9.50
CA ARG A 229 -7.88 -15.07 -8.33
C ARG A 229 -7.99 -13.54 -8.29
N LEU A 230 -7.05 -12.85 -8.92
CA LEU A 230 -7.04 -11.39 -9.02
C LEU A 230 -7.67 -10.89 -10.33
N GLY A 231 -7.94 -11.77 -11.27
CA GLY A 231 -8.46 -11.41 -12.60
C GLY A 231 -7.48 -10.63 -13.48
N ILE A 232 -6.19 -10.57 -13.10
CA ILE A 232 -5.14 -9.81 -13.80
C ILE A 232 -3.83 -10.61 -13.85
N SER A 233 -2.86 -10.08 -14.62
CA SER A 233 -1.46 -10.49 -14.53
C SER A 233 -0.68 -9.58 -13.57
N LEU A 234 0.46 -10.05 -13.08
CA LEU A 234 1.40 -9.29 -12.28
C LEU A 234 2.74 -9.22 -13.02
N GLN A 235 3.33 -8.03 -13.10
CA GLN A 235 4.65 -7.82 -13.68
C GLN A 235 5.74 -8.22 -12.68
N PRO A 236 6.58 -9.22 -12.98
CA PRO A 236 7.70 -9.57 -12.12
C PRO A 236 8.78 -8.50 -12.14
N LEU A 237 9.23 -8.09 -10.96
CA LEU A 237 10.36 -7.18 -10.79
C LEU A 237 11.36 -7.76 -9.78
N LYS A 238 12.65 -7.48 -10.02
CA LYS A 238 13.72 -7.85 -9.09
C LYS A 238 13.52 -7.13 -7.76
N PHE A 239 13.88 -7.79 -6.67
CA PHE A 239 13.87 -7.25 -5.30
C PHE A 239 12.50 -6.94 -4.72
N MET A 240 11.41 -7.21 -5.45
CA MET A 240 10.04 -6.95 -4.95
C MET A 240 9.65 -7.85 -3.77
N GLU A 241 10.38 -8.94 -3.52
CA GLU A 241 10.19 -9.77 -2.33
C GLU A 241 10.27 -8.98 -1.03
N LEU A 242 11.10 -7.93 -0.97
CA LEU A 242 11.22 -7.04 0.18
C LEU A 242 9.90 -6.33 0.54
N ALA A 243 9.04 -6.08 -0.45
CA ALA A 243 7.75 -5.43 -0.23
C ALA A 243 6.74 -6.33 0.50
N PHE A 244 6.95 -7.66 0.47
CA PHE A 244 6.03 -8.65 1.01
C PHE A 244 6.43 -9.20 2.38
N GLU A 245 7.59 -8.78 2.87
CA GLU A 245 8.13 -9.26 4.14
C GLU A 245 7.58 -8.46 5.31
N HIS A 246 6.59 -9.04 5.96
CA HIS A 246 5.91 -8.43 7.11
C HIS A 246 5.46 -6.99 6.82
N PRO A 247 4.60 -6.77 5.81
CA PRO A 247 4.16 -5.43 5.45
C PRO A 247 3.52 -4.73 6.65
N ALA A 248 3.78 -3.44 6.77
CA ALA A 248 3.16 -2.60 7.79
C ALA A 248 1.75 -2.18 7.34
N GLN A 249 0.86 -1.97 8.28
CA GLN A 249 -0.40 -1.29 8.05
C GLN A 249 -0.28 0.18 8.40
N THR A 250 -0.87 1.04 7.60
CA THR A 250 -0.94 2.48 7.86
C THR A 250 -2.24 3.06 7.35
N VAL A 251 -2.59 4.24 7.84
CA VAL A 251 -3.77 4.97 7.39
C VAL A 251 -3.37 6.00 6.33
N VAL A 252 -3.98 5.89 5.16
CA VAL A 252 -3.94 6.94 4.15
C VAL A 252 -5.19 7.79 4.23
N LEU A 253 -5.03 9.09 4.03
CA LEU A 253 -6.12 10.07 4.05
C LEU A 253 -6.58 10.34 2.62
N LEU A 254 -7.82 9.97 2.34
CA LEU A 254 -8.49 10.18 1.06
C LEU A 254 -9.55 11.29 1.20
N ASN A 255 -10.12 11.75 0.09
CA ASN A 255 -11.16 12.78 0.16
C ASN A 255 -12.44 12.31 0.84
N ASP A 256 -12.74 11.03 0.72
CA ASP A 256 -13.93 10.38 1.29
C ASP A 256 -13.65 9.73 2.66
N GLY A 257 -12.52 10.04 3.29
CA GLY A 257 -12.15 9.60 4.62
C GLY A 257 -10.90 8.73 4.70
N PRO A 258 -10.53 8.29 5.91
CA PRO A 258 -9.34 7.48 6.13
C PRO A 258 -9.52 6.05 5.60
N LEU A 259 -8.41 5.42 5.23
CA LEU A 259 -8.37 4.04 4.77
C LEU A 259 -7.11 3.35 5.28
N VAL A 260 -7.26 2.15 5.85
CA VAL A 260 -6.13 1.29 6.21
C VAL A 260 -5.63 0.57 4.96
N VAL A 261 -4.34 0.67 4.68
CA VAL A 261 -3.66 -0.02 3.59
C VAL A 261 -2.44 -0.77 4.11
N SER A 262 -2.01 -1.81 3.39
CA SER A 262 -0.73 -2.46 3.63
C SER A 262 0.35 -1.80 2.77
N VAL A 263 1.50 -1.53 3.36
CA VAL A 263 2.69 -0.95 2.71
C VAL A 263 3.93 -1.74 3.10
N PRO A 264 5.03 -1.72 2.33
CA PRO A 264 6.29 -2.26 2.79
C PRO A 264 6.70 -1.59 4.11
N ARG A 265 7.47 -2.27 4.95
CA ARG A 265 8.06 -1.63 6.12
C ARG A 265 9.00 -0.50 5.67
N PRO A 266 8.89 0.73 6.21
CA PRO A 266 9.61 1.88 5.68
C PRO A 266 11.14 1.73 5.75
N GLU A 267 11.70 1.09 6.78
CA GLU A 267 13.13 0.80 6.91
C GLU A 267 13.62 -0.25 5.88
N ILE A 268 12.79 -1.21 5.51
CA ILE A 268 13.08 -2.17 4.42
C ILE A 268 12.93 -1.50 3.06
N PHE A 269 11.89 -0.68 2.91
CA PHE A 269 11.65 0.07 1.69
C PHE A 269 12.81 1.04 1.36
N ALA A 270 13.44 1.62 2.36
CA ALA A 270 14.64 2.44 2.19
C ALA A 270 15.74 1.69 1.43
N PHE A 271 16.10 0.48 1.86
CA PHE A 271 17.09 -0.35 1.18
C PHE A 271 16.60 -0.90 -0.17
N HIS A 272 15.30 -1.22 -0.29
CA HIS A 272 14.71 -1.58 -1.57
C HIS A 272 14.90 -0.46 -2.60
N LYS A 273 14.56 0.78 -2.25
CA LYS A 273 14.73 1.95 -3.12
C LYS A 273 16.21 2.21 -3.46
N LEU A 274 17.07 2.06 -2.46
CA LEU A 274 18.51 2.19 -2.65
C LEU A 274 19.06 1.18 -3.68
N ILE A 275 18.60 -0.06 -3.64
CA ILE A 275 18.98 -1.10 -4.59
C ILE A 275 18.39 -0.82 -5.98
N VAL A 276 17.09 -0.49 -6.03
CA VAL A 276 16.40 -0.25 -7.30
C VAL A 276 16.97 0.95 -8.05
N SER A 277 17.43 2.00 -7.34
CA SER A 277 18.09 3.15 -7.98
C SER A 277 19.32 2.75 -8.78
N GLN A 278 20.04 1.70 -8.35
CA GLN A 278 21.25 1.18 -9.04
C GLN A 278 20.92 0.23 -10.21
N GLU A 279 19.70 -0.29 -10.27
CA GLU A 279 19.27 -1.22 -11.34
C GLU A 279 18.51 -0.50 -12.47
N ARG A 280 18.30 0.82 -12.37
CA ARG A 280 17.67 1.62 -13.41
C ARG A 280 18.59 1.72 -14.64
N LYS A 281 17.99 1.69 -15.83
CA LYS A 281 18.70 1.89 -17.09
C LYS A 281 19.05 3.38 -17.26
N ASP A 282 20.03 3.67 -18.10
CA ASP A 282 20.51 5.04 -18.37
C ASP A 282 19.39 6.01 -18.77
N ASN A 283 18.37 5.54 -19.48
CA ASN A 283 17.22 6.34 -19.89
C ASN A 283 16.25 6.69 -18.73
N ASP A 284 16.40 6.05 -17.57
CA ASP A 284 15.55 6.23 -16.39
C ASP A 284 16.25 7.03 -15.27
N HIS A 285 17.23 7.86 -15.61
CA HIS A 285 18.05 8.61 -14.65
C HIS A 285 17.21 9.42 -13.64
N LEU A 286 16.16 10.09 -14.06
CA LEU A 286 15.27 10.84 -13.17
C LEU A 286 14.54 9.92 -12.18
N LYS A 287 14.14 8.73 -12.61
CA LYS A 287 13.54 7.73 -11.73
C LYS A 287 14.57 7.16 -10.76
N ALA A 288 15.82 6.95 -11.21
CA ALA A 288 16.92 6.52 -10.35
C ALA A 288 17.20 7.55 -9.24
N LEU A 289 17.29 8.83 -9.60
CA LEU A 289 17.48 9.92 -8.65
C LEU A 289 16.32 10.03 -7.65
N LYS A 290 15.07 9.90 -8.12
CA LYS A 290 13.90 9.87 -7.23
C LYS A 290 13.95 8.69 -6.25
N ASP A 291 14.28 7.48 -6.72
CA ASP A 291 14.42 6.31 -5.86
C ASP A 291 15.56 6.49 -4.84
N ALA A 292 16.69 7.07 -5.23
CA ALA A 292 17.80 7.42 -4.35
C ALA A 292 17.40 8.48 -3.29
N ALA A 293 16.67 9.52 -3.70
CA ALA A 293 16.16 10.55 -2.79
C ALA A 293 15.21 9.99 -1.73
N GLN A 294 14.28 9.10 -2.13
CA GLN A 294 13.39 8.40 -1.20
C GLN A 294 14.15 7.51 -0.22
N ALA A 295 15.18 6.79 -0.71
CA ALA A 295 16.06 5.99 0.15
C ALA A 295 16.82 6.86 1.14
N CYS A 296 17.44 7.95 0.66
CA CYS A 296 18.18 8.91 1.48
C CYS A 296 17.32 9.49 2.59
N ALA A 297 16.11 9.94 2.26
CA ALA A 297 15.17 10.53 3.21
C ALA A 297 14.80 9.54 4.34
N LEU A 298 14.45 8.31 3.99
CA LEU A 298 14.11 7.28 4.97
C LEU A 298 15.32 6.86 5.83
N ILE A 299 16.48 6.61 5.23
CA ILE A 299 17.70 6.24 5.98
C ILE A 299 18.04 7.36 6.95
N THR A 300 18.04 8.63 6.51
CA THR A 300 18.32 9.79 7.37
C THR A 300 17.32 9.92 8.50
N TYR A 301 16.03 9.71 8.23
CA TYR A 301 15.00 9.69 9.27
C TYR A 301 15.28 8.63 10.34
N PHE A 302 15.54 7.39 9.92
CA PHE A 302 15.76 6.29 10.86
C PHE A 302 17.09 6.41 11.61
N LEU A 303 18.13 6.98 11.03
CA LEU A 303 19.38 7.31 11.73
C LEU A 303 19.18 8.31 12.89
N GLY A 304 18.17 9.17 12.80
CA GLY A 304 17.84 10.12 13.86
C GLY A 304 16.81 9.62 14.87
N ASN A 305 15.90 8.74 14.46
CA ASN A 305 14.69 8.42 15.24
C ASN A 305 14.57 6.96 15.68
N ASN A 306 15.10 6.01 14.90
CA ASN A 306 15.04 4.58 15.23
C ASN A 306 16.17 3.81 14.54
N VAL A 307 17.37 4.03 15.03
CA VAL A 307 18.58 3.43 14.45
C VAL A 307 18.57 1.90 14.53
N ALA A 308 18.01 1.32 15.56
CA ALA A 308 17.93 -0.13 15.72
C ALA A 308 17.14 -0.78 14.58
N ALA A 309 15.96 -0.27 14.27
CA ALA A 309 15.16 -0.78 13.14
C ALA A 309 15.89 -0.66 11.79
N LEU A 310 16.66 0.42 11.60
CA LEU A 310 17.45 0.60 10.38
C LEU A 310 18.59 -0.43 10.28
N LEU A 311 19.31 -0.68 11.39
CA LEU A 311 20.43 -1.65 11.43
C LEU A 311 19.93 -3.09 11.24
N ASP A 312 18.77 -3.44 11.80
CA ASP A 312 18.10 -4.72 11.58
C ASP A 312 17.73 -4.88 10.09
N ALA A 313 17.14 -3.86 9.50
CA ALA A 313 16.79 -3.85 8.08
C ALA A 313 18.05 -3.97 7.18
N HIS A 314 19.13 -3.23 7.49
CA HIS A 314 20.39 -3.30 6.79
C HIS A 314 20.98 -4.72 6.87
N THR A 315 21.03 -5.30 8.07
CA THR A 315 21.55 -6.66 8.31
C THR A 315 20.71 -7.70 7.56
N HIS A 316 19.38 -7.57 7.63
CA HIS A 316 18.44 -8.44 6.93
C HIS A 316 18.64 -8.42 5.41
N VAL A 317 18.74 -7.23 4.81
CA VAL A 317 18.90 -7.08 3.36
C VAL A 317 20.30 -7.52 2.89
N THR A 318 21.36 -7.14 3.58
CA THR A 318 22.74 -7.50 3.22
C THR A 318 23.07 -8.97 3.50
N GLY A 319 22.39 -9.58 4.46
CA GLY A 319 22.49 -11.00 4.80
C GLY A 319 21.96 -11.96 3.73
N ARG A 320 21.19 -11.46 2.73
CA ARG A 320 20.66 -12.25 1.61
C ARG A 320 21.71 -12.73 0.62
N GLY A 321 22.93 -12.25 0.73
CA GLY A 321 24.06 -12.71 -0.07
C GLY A 321 24.91 -11.57 -0.63
N SER A 322 26.04 -11.96 -1.26
CA SER A 322 27.04 -11.02 -1.74
C SER A 322 26.50 -10.01 -2.78
N GLY A 323 25.58 -10.45 -3.64
CA GLY A 323 24.96 -9.58 -4.64
C GLY A 323 24.10 -8.46 -4.03
N TRP A 324 23.38 -8.74 -2.96
CA TRP A 324 22.60 -7.77 -2.21
C TRP A 324 23.51 -6.76 -1.51
N ARG A 325 24.53 -7.26 -0.81
CA ARG A 325 25.51 -6.42 -0.13
C ARG A 325 26.19 -5.44 -1.09
N LYS A 326 26.67 -5.94 -2.24
CA LYS A 326 27.32 -5.08 -3.26
C LYS A 326 26.41 -3.95 -3.75
N ARG A 327 25.12 -4.21 -3.93
CA ARG A 327 24.13 -3.20 -4.37
C ARG A 327 23.84 -2.16 -3.29
N VAL A 328 23.67 -2.59 -2.04
CA VAL A 328 23.51 -1.67 -0.92
C VAL A 328 24.74 -0.77 -0.79
N GLU A 329 25.95 -1.33 -0.82
CA GLU A 329 27.19 -0.56 -0.76
C GLU A 329 27.36 0.40 -1.96
N ALA A 330 26.98 -0.02 -3.16
CA ALA A 330 27.02 0.85 -4.35
C ALA A 330 26.02 2.01 -4.21
N GLY A 331 24.79 1.72 -3.75
CA GLY A 331 23.78 2.74 -3.50
C GLY A 331 24.22 3.73 -2.42
N LEU A 332 24.81 3.27 -1.33
CA LEU A 332 25.35 4.16 -0.27
C LEU A 332 26.44 5.08 -0.81
N ARG A 333 27.37 4.57 -1.62
CA ARG A 333 28.40 5.40 -2.29
C ARG A 333 27.77 6.44 -3.23
N GLN A 334 26.71 6.06 -3.95
CA GLN A 334 25.99 7.00 -4.82
C GLN A 334 25.31 8.11 -4.01
N LEU A 335 24.73 7.79 -2.85
CA LEU A 335 24.15 8.81 -1.96
C LEU A 335 25.22 9.80 -1.45
N ASP A 336 26.45 9.35 -1.17
CA ASP A 336 27.53 10.26 -0.77
C ASP A 336 27.88 11.27 -1.89
N ILE A 337 27.60 10.94 -3.16
CA ILE A 337 27.79 11.84 -4.32
C ILE A 337 26.58 12.76 -4.53
N GLU A 338 25.36 12.20 -4.44
CA GLU A 338 24.09 12.92 -4.75
C GLU A 338 23.59 13.76 -3.57
N ALA A 339 23.92 13.35 -2.34
CA ALA A 339 23.52 13.99 -1.09
C ALA A 339 24.71 14.12 -0.11
N PRO A 340 25.81 14.80 -0.49
CA PRO A 340 27.04 14.81 0.31
C PRO A 340 26.84 15.38 1.72
N GLY A 341 25.91 16.34 1.91
CA GLY A 341 25.61 16.91 3.21
C GLY A 341 24.93 15.95 4.20
N GLN A 342 24.43 14.82 3.74
CA GLN A 342 23.74 13.83 4.61
C GLN A 342 24.71 12.84 5.27
N HIS A 343 25.88 12.62 4.72
CA HIS A 343 26.91 11.67 5.22
C HIS A 343 26.32 10.28 5.56
N VAL A 344 25.41 9.78 4.69
CA VAL A 344 24.56 8.60 4.99
C VAL A 344 25.41 7.36 5.26
N ALA A 345 26.40 7.08 4.39
CA ALA A 345 27.22 5.88 4.52
C ALA A 345 28.12 5.92 5.77
N GLU A 346 28.69 7.09 6.10
CA GLU A 346 29.49 7.30 7.30
C GLU A 346 28.65 7.11 8.57
N ARG A 347 27.52 7.78 8.66
CA ARG A 347 26.60 7.70 9.80
C ARG A 347 26.08 6.28 10.03
N LEU A 348 25.76 5.54 8.95
CA LEU A 348 25.31 4.15 9.08
C LEU A 348 26.45 3.24 9.57
N ARG A 349 27.70 3.44 9.12
CA ARG A 349 28.87 2.70 9.64
C ARG A 349 29.11 3.01 11.12
N ALA A 350 29.06 4.28 11.51
CA ALA A 350 29.22 4.70 12.89
C ALA A 350 28.16 4.07 13.80
N ALA A 351 26.90 4.03 13.36
CA ALA A 351 25.82 3.38 14.07
C ALA A 351 26.05 1.87 14.31
N HIS A 352 26.60 1.15 13.31
CA HIS A 352 26.97 -0.26 13.46
C HIS A 352 28.09 -0.50 14.47
N LEU A 353 29.00 0.46 14.68
CA LEU A 353 30.07 0.35 15.68
C LEU A 353 29.59 0.60 17.10
N GLN A 354 28.54 1.40 17.26
CA GLN A 354 27.96 1.73 18.59
C GLN A 354 27.08 0.61 19.18
N VAL A 355 26.57 -0.29 18.35
CA VAL A 355 25.68 -1.37 18.78
C VAL A 355 26.42 -2.70 19.02
N LYS A 356 27.70 -2.78 18.64
CA LYS A 356 28.58 -3.91 18.97
C LYS A 356 29.24 -3.72 20.36
#